data_8e2fe194d3edfd0c39b4a1fb12ba085a
#
_entry.id   8e2fe194d3edfd0c39b4a1fb12ba085a
#
_cell.length_a   1.000
_cell.length_b   1.000
_cell.length_c   1.000
_cell.angle_alpha   90.00
_cell.angle_beta   90.00
_cell.angle_gamma   90.00
#
_symmetry.space_group_name_H-M   'P 1'
#
loop_
_entity.id
_entity.type
_entity.pdbx_description
1 polymer ?
#
loop_
_entity_poly.entity_id
_entity_poly.type
_entity_poly.pdbx_seq_one_letter_code
_entity_poly.pdbx_strand_id
1 'polypeptide(L)'
;MALSALSTLQAAELPITKNSPIPDFQNRTQDVAPYDFDAPPQGLFRTITTAEGFDEELGLHRTHEIVPVKPTTLFSPDTQAVFIVFYLHQHYQGFQVFGRCYPEAVAGLDPTVVIGQDAMHIALEDDSGYLTLSPPKGAWKPGRYKVEIHVGEQVNEMSLMGTMRFTIVAEKR
;
A
#
# COMPACT_ATOMS: atom_id res chain seq x y z
N MET A 1 37.72 59.01 38.29
CA MET A 1 37.85 57.59 38.71
C MET A 1 36.46 57.00 38.71
N ALA A 2 36.11 56.22 37.68
CA ALA A 2 34.86 55.53 37.60
C ALA A 2 35.13 54.02 37.70
N LEU A 3 34.64 53.37 38.75
CA LEU A 3 34.68 51.93 38.90
C LEU A 3 33.52 51.31 38.10
N SER A 4 33.86 50.51 37.11
CA SER A 4 32.90 49.61 36.43
C SER A 4 32.66 48.36 37.29
N ALA A 5 31.44 48.14 37.69
CA ALA A 5 30.98 46.89 38.29
C ALA A 5 30.66 45.88 37.21
N LEU A 6 31.41 44.80 37.08
CA LEU A 6 31.08 43.64 36.27
C LEU A 6 30.02 42.82 37.05
N SER A 7 28.81 42.75 36.51
CA SER A 7 27.79 41.82 36.96
C SER A 7 28.07 40.44 36.33
N THR A 8 28.46 39.47 37.12
CA THR A 8 28.53 38.06 36.75
C THR A 8 27.10 37.50 36.70
N LEU A 9 26.61 37.18 35.53
CA LEU A 9 25.41 36.35 35.38
C LEU A 9 25.73 34.92 35.83
N GLN A 10 25.18 34.54 36.96
CA GLN A 10 25.22 33.18 37.47
C GLN A 10 24.12 32.39 36.73
N ALA A 11 24.51 31.45 35.89
CA ALA A 11 23.58 30.51 35.26
C ALA A 11 22.93 29.66 36.39
N ALA A 12 21.63 29.77 36.51
CA ALA A 12 20.88 28.92 37.43
C ALA A 12 20.87 27.49 36.88
N GLU A 13 21.63 26.60 37.52
CA GLU A 13 21.50 25.16 37.25
C GLU A 13 20.11 24.71 37.71
N LEU A 14 19.28 24.25 36.77
CA LEU A 14 18.01 23.62 37.07
C LEU A 14 18.27 22.32 37.84
N PRO A 15 17.60 22.08 38.97
CA PRO A 15 17.80 20.85 39.72
C PRO A 15 17.35 19.65 38.86
N ILE A 16 18.31 18.82 38.48
CA ILE A 16 18.01 17.51 37.90
C ILE A 16 17.45 16.67 39.05
N THR A 17 16.11 16.52 39.05
CA THR A 17 15.46 15.62 40.02
C THR A 17 15.81 14.18 39.63
N LYS A 18 16.60 13.53 40.48
CA LYS A 18 17.05 12.13 40.33
C LYS A 18 15.94 11.07 40.27
N ASN A 19 14.67 11.48 40.21
CA ASN A 19 13.50 10.60 40.27
C ASN A 19 12.50 10.79 39.11
N SER A 20 12.91 11.34 37.99
CA SER A 20 12.08 11.16 36.80
C SER A 20 12.26 9.72 36.32
N PRO A 21 11.21 8.88 36.33
CA PRO A 21 11.32 7.55 35.75
C PRO A 21 11.64 7.75 34.25
N ILE A 22 12.88 7.42 33.89
CA ILE A 22 13.23 7.29 32.47
C ILE A 22 12.26 6.23 31.94
N PRO A 23 11.43 6.55 30.92
CA PRO A 23 10.57 5.53 30.35
C PRO A 23 11.44 4.36 29.93
N ASP A 24 11.22 3.19 30.53
CA ASP A 24 11.95 1.98 30.19
C ASP A 24 11.50 1.53 28.80
N PHE A 25 12.19 2.04 27.78
CA PHE A 25 11.98 1.66 26.39
C PHE A 25 12.41 0.22 26.09
N GLN A 26 13.10 -0.44 27.04
CA GLN A 26 13.59 -1.80 26.86
C GLN A 26 12.54 -2.87 27.20
N ASN A 27 11.47 -2.53 27.92
CA ASN A 27 10.42 -3.49 28.32
C ASN A 27 9.11 -3.36 27.53
N ARG A 28 9.07 -2.62 26.45
CA ARG A 28 7.98 -2.70 25.46
C ARG A 28 8.34 -3.72 24.38
N THR A 29 8.48 -4.97 24.74
CA THR A 29 8.08 -6.05 23.85
C THR A 29 6.55 -6.00 23.76
N GLN A 30 6.01 -4.99 23.05
CA GLN A 30 4.73 -5.19 22.42
C GLN A 30 4.99 -6.38 21.50
N ASP A 31 4.26 -7.46 21.70
CA ASP A 31 4.09 -8.52 20.70
C ASP A 31 3.41 -7.89 19.48
N VAL A 32 4.18 -7.11 18.72
CA VAL A 32 3.74 -6.64 17.41
C VAL A 32 3.75 -7.90 16.57
N ALA A 33 2.57 -8.39 16.23
CA ALA A 33 2.45 -9.50 15.31
C ALA A 33 3.30 -9.19 14.06
N PRO A 34 4.07 -10.16 13.56
CA PRO A 34 4.88 -9.95 12.36
C PRO A 34 3.96 -9.49 11.22
N TYR A 35 4.46 -8.55 10.42
CA TYR A 35 3.71 -8.04 9.28
C TYR A 35 3.37 -9.18 8.31
N ASP A 36 2.11 -9.34 7.98
CA ASP A 36 1.63 -10.40 7.09
C ASP A 36 1.62 -9.91 5.63
N PHE A 37 2.67 -10.23 4.89
CA PHE A 37 2.78 -9.91 3.47
C PHE A 37 1.83 -10.75 2.58
N ASP A 38 1.21 -11.79 3.11
CA ASP A 38 0.22 -12.61 2.39
C ASP A 38 -1.21 -12.07 2.52
N ALA A 39 -1.41 -11.06 3.36
CA ALA A 39 -2.63 -10.29 3.50
C ALA A 39 -2.64 -9.04 2.60
N PRO A 40 -3.81 -8.41 2.35
CA PRO A 40 -3.91 -7.14 1.65
C PRO A 40 -3.02 -6.06 2.28
N PRO A 41 -2.37 -5.21 1.45
CA PRO A 41 -1.48 -4.15 1.93
C PRO A 41 -2.15 -3.24 2.96
N GLN A 42 -1.38 -2.83 3.95
CA GLN A 42 -1.80 -1.92 5.01
C GLN A 42 -0.81 -0.74 5.11
N GLY A 43 -0.97 0.11 6.10
CA GLY A 43 -0.05 1.22 6.37
C GLY A 43 -0.22 2.38 5.41
N LEU A 44 0.39 2.34 4.24
CA LEU A 44 0.25 3.38 3.21
C LEU A 44 -1.15 3.40 2.60
N PHE A 45 -1.78 2.22 2.46
CA PHE A 45 -3.09 2.06 1.87
C PHE A 45 -4.19 2.23 2.92
N ARG A 46 -5.05 3.24 2.75
CA ARG A 46 -6.27 3.41 3.54
C ARG A 46 -7.30 2.34 3.19
N THR A 47 -7.47 2.09 1.89
CA THR A 47 -8.24 0.97 1.33
C THR A 47 -7.59 0.51 0.04
N ILE A 48 -7.74 -0.78 -0.26
CA ILE A 48 -7.35 -1.38 -1.53
C ILE A 48 -8.33 -2.50 -1.86
N THR A 49 -8.84 -2.53 -3.08
CA THR A 49 -9.83 -3.51 -3.51
C THR A 49 -9.68 -3.87 -4.98
N THR A 50 -10.14 -5.06 -5.35
CA THR A 50 -10.32 -5.45 -6.76
C THR A 50 -11.71 -5.05 -7.23
N ALA A 51 -11.85 -4.63 -8.50
CA ALA A 51 -13.09 -4.14 -9.09
C ALA A 51 -13.19 -4.49 -10.59
N GLU A 52 -14.41 -4.43 -11.15
CA GLU A 52 -14.64 -4.59 -12.59
C GLU A 52 -14.22 -3.36 -13.40
N GLY A 53 -14.11 -2.18 -12.75
CA GLY A 53 -13.73 -0.92 -13.36
C GLY A 53 -13.42 0.14 -12.32
N PHE A 54 -13.19 1.34 -12.79
CA PHE A 54 -13.09 2.54 -11.96
C PHE A 54 -13.73 3.72 -12.66
N ASP A 55 -14.14 4.72 -11.89
CA ASP A 55 -14.57 6.04 -12.34
C ASP A 55 -13.70 7.12 -11.71
N GLU A 56 -13.59 8.26 -12.37
CA GLU A 56 -12.98 9.47 -11.81
C GLU A 56 -14.08 10.39 -11.29
N GLU A 57 -14.08 10.67 -10.02
CA GLU A 57 -14.99 11.60 -9.39
C GLU A 57 -14.26 12.84 -8.89
N LEU A 58 -14.95 13.98 -8.84
CA LEU A 58 -14.43 15.17 -8.20
C LEU A 58 -14.62 15.04 -6.68
N GLY A 59 -13.53 14.81 -5.96
CA GLY A 59 -13.53 14.77 -4.50
C GLY A 59 -13.85 16.11 -3.86
N LEU A 60 -14.06 16.10 -2.54
CA LEU A 60 -14.42 17.28 -1.74
C LEU A 60 -13.44 18.45 -1.87
N HIS A 61 -12.19 18.17 -2.17
CA HIS A 61 -11.12 19.16 -2.37
C HIS A 61 -10.82 19.49 -3.83
N ARG A 62 -11.72 19.09 -4.76
CA ARG A 62 -11.54 19.19 -6.22
C ARG A 62 -10.32 18.38 -6.73
N THR A 63 -9.90 17.40 -5.97
CA THR A 63 -8.97 16.37 -6.41
C THR A 63 -9.71 15.32 -7.22
N HIS A 64 -9.09 14.76 -8.25
CA HIS A 64 -9.64 13.63 -8.96
C HIS A 64 -9.49 12.40 -8.07
N GLU A 65 -10.62 11.86 -7.61
CA GLU A 65 -10.64 10.62 -6.83
C GLU A 65 -10.96 9.44 -7.75
N ILE A 66 -10.16 8.40 -7.68
CA ILE A 66 -10.40 7.16 -8.41
C ILE A 66 -11.31 6.27 -7.55
N VAL A 67 -12.52 6.01 -8.05
CA VAL A 67 -13.57 5.26 -7.31
C VAL A 67 -13.76 3.89 -7.94
N PRO A 68 -13.75 2.78 -7.16
CA PRO A 68 -13.95 1.44 -7.71
C PRO A 68 -15.40 1.23 -8.19
N VAL A 69 -15.55 0.75 -9.41
CA VAL A 69 -16.85 0.35 -9.99
C VAL A 69 -17.02 -1.15 -9.80
N LYS A 70 -18.12 -1.54 -9.14
CA LYS A 70 -18.46 -2.94 -8.79
C LYS A 70 -17.28 -3.67 -8.12
N PRO A 71 -16.91 -3.27 -6.89
CA PRO A 71 -15.89 -3.97 -6.13
C PRO A 71 -16.25 -5.44 -5.96
N THR A 72 -15.34 -6.34 -6.34
CA THR A 72 -15.54 -7.78 -6.25
C THR A 72 -14.21 -8.51 -6.25
N THR A 73 -14.19 -9.72 -5.70
CA THR A 73 -13.07 -10.65 -5.80
C THR A 73 -13.39 -11.83 -6.73
N LEU A 74 -14.60 -11.84 -7.34
CA LEU A 74 -15.06 -12.90 -8.24
C LEU A 74 -15.32 -12.29 -9.62
N PHE A 75 -14.65 -12.81 -10.65
CA PHE A 75 -14.73 -12.32 -12.01
C PHE A 75 -15.10 -13.44 -12.99
N SER A 76 -15.67 -13.06 -14.13
CA SER A 76 -15.96 -13.97 -15.24
C SER A 76 -14.70 -14.21 -16.09
N PRO A 77 -14.56 -15.32 -16.82
CA PRO A 77 -13.45 -15.58 -17.75
C PRO A 77 -13.33 -14.58 -18.90
N ASP A 78 -14.43 -13.94 -19.28
CA ASP A 78 -14.52 -12.92 -20.33
C ASP A 78 -14.24 -11.50 -19.84
N THR A 79 -13.94 -11.33 -18.55
CA THR A 79 -13.54 -10.03 -17.97
C THR A 79 -12.35 -9.47 -18.73
N GLN A 80 -12.48 -8.25 -19.28
CA GLN A 80 -11.44 -7.61 -20.09
C GLN A 80 -10.20 -7.22 -19.27
N ALA A 81 -10.42 -6.77 -18.05
CA ALA A 81 -9.36 -6.45 -17.09
C ALA A 81 -9.87 -6.57 -15.65
N VAL A 82 -8.98 -6.88 -14.72
CA VAL A 82 -9.22 -6.75 -13.29
C VAL A 82 -8.51 -5.48 -12.82
N PHE A 83 -9.25 -4.58 -12.20
CA PHE A 83 -8.70 -3.35 -11.65
C PHE A 83 -8.42 -3.51 -10.16
N ILE A 84 -7.29 -2.98 -9.71
CA ILE A 84 -6.98 -2.84 -8.29
C ILE A 84 -7.03 -1.36 -8.00
N VAL A 85 -8.07 -0.93 -7.30
CA VAL A 85 -8.30 0.48 -6.95
C VAL A 85 -7.92 0.69 -5.50
N PHE A 86 -7.20 1.77 -5.22
CA PHE A 86 -6.72 2.05 -3.88
C PHE A 86 -6.84 3.53 -3.51
N TYR A 87 -7.02 3.76 -2.20
CA TYR A 87 -6.90 5.06 -1.55
C TYR A 87 -5.70 5.03 -0.61
N LEU A 88 -5.00 6.14 -0.55
CA LEU A 88 -3.78 6.29 0.24
C LEU A 88 -4.03 7.13 1.49
N HIS A 89 -3.24 6.88 2.51
CA HIS A 89 -3.04 7.85 3.58
C HIS A 89 -2.17 8.99 3.08
N GLN A 90 -2.20 10.12 3.78
CA GLN A 90 -1.34 11.26 3.46
C GLN A 90 0.13 10.80 3.37
N HIS A 91 0.79 11.17 2.29
CA HIS A 91 2.20 10.91 2.05
C HIS A 91 2.92 12.21 1.68
N TYR A 92 4.24 12.22 1.75
CA TYR A 92 5.05 13.43 1.63
C TYR A 92 6.08 13.35 0.51
N GLN A 93 5.98 12.34 -0.34
CA GLN A 93 6.82 12.15 -1.52
C GLN A 93 6.11 11.31 -2.55
N GLY A 94 6.45 11.51 -3.83
CA GLY A 94 5.98 10.65 -4.91
C GLY A 94 6.67 9.28 -4.89
N PHE A 95 5.99 8.26 -5.39
CA PHE A 95 6.48 6.89 -5.50
C PHE A 95 5.75 6.14 -6.61
N GLN A 96 6.19 4.92 -6.89
CA GLN A 96 5.45 4.03 -7.78
C GLN A 96 4.78 2.91 -6.98
N VAL A 97 3.57 2.54 -7.42
CA VAL A 97 2.86 1.34 -6.98
C VAL A 97 2.90 0.35 -8.13
N PHE A 98 3.35 -0.88 -7.86
CA PHE A 98 3.40 -1.96 -8.83
C PHE A 98 2.46 -3.09 -8.41
N GLY A 99 1.84 -3.74 -9.38
CA GLY A 99 1.10 -4.98 -9.20
C GLY A 99 1.67 -6.08 -10.07
N ARG A 100 2.00 -7.25 -9.50
CA ARG A 100 2.49 -8.44 -10.21
C ARG A 100 1.52 -9.59 -9.98
N CYS A 101 0.86 -10.02 -11.06
CA CYS A 101 -0.15 -11.07 -11.01
C CYS A 101 0.47 -12.45 -11.26
N TYR A 102 0.08 -13.41 -10.42
CA TYR A 102 0.48 -14.82 -10.49
C TYR A 102 -0.74 -15.74 -10.46
N PRO A 103 -0.71 -16.89 -11.16
CA PRO A 103 -1.77 -17.90 -11.09
C PRO A 103 -1.59 -18.77 -9.84
N GLU A 104 -2.14 -18.37 -8.70
CA GLU A 104 -1.95 -19.08 -7.41
C GLU A 104 -2.51 -20.52 -7.44
N ALA A 105 -3.71 -20.70 -8.03
CA ALA A 105 -4.34 -22.03 -8.19
C ALA A 105 -5.13 -22.06 -9.50
N VAL A 106 -4.42 -22.15 -10.62
CA VAL A 106 -4.98 -22.18 -11.96
C VAL A 106 -4.46 -23.40 -12.72
N ALA A 107 -5.34 -24.24 -13.23
CA ALA A 107 -4.92 -25.46 -13.92
C ALA A 107 -4.05 -25.19 -15.15
N GLY A 108 -2.87 -25.84 -15.19
CA GLY A 108 -1.92 -25.75 -16.30
C GLY A 108 -1.15 -24.42 -16.40
N LEU A 109 -1.08 -23.66 -15.31
CA LEU A 109 -0.18 -22.50 -15.18
C LEU A 109 0.77 -22.70 -14.00
N ASP A 110 1.98 -22.19 -14.16
CA ASP A 110 3.02 -22.24 -13.11
C ASP A 110 2.77 -21.08 -12.12
N PRO A 111 2.57 -21.35 -10.81
CA PRO A 111 2.28 -20.34 -9.79
C PRO A 111 3.45 -19.37 -9.53
N THR A 112 4.64 -19.64 -10.04
CA THR A 112 5.82 -18.77 -9.85
C THR A 112 6.03 -17.79 -11.00
N VAL A 113 5.29 -17.95 -12.10
CA VAL A 113 5.44 -17.12 -13.29
C VAL A 113 4.51 -15.92 -13.24
N VAL A 114 5.08 -14.72 -13.40
CA VAL A 114 4.29 -13.49 -13.57
C VAL A 114 3.53 -13.55 -14.88
N ILE A 115 2.21 -13.47 -14.83
CA ILE A 115 1.34 -13.51 -16.01
C ILE A 115 0.79 -12.15 -16.42
N GLY A 116 0.92 -11.16 -15.56
CA GLY A 116 0.52 -9.78 -15.80
C GLY A 116 1.19 -8.85 -14.79
N GLN A 117 1.45 -7.65 -15.20
CA GLN A 117 1.98 -6.61 -14.32
C GLN A 117 1.54 -5.24 -14.80
N ASP A 118 1.42 -4.31 -13.86
CA ASP A 118 1.17 -2.91 -14.13
C ASP A 118 1.87 -2.05 -13.08
N ALA A 119 2.05 -0.76 -13.39
CA ALA A 119 2.67 0.20 -12.49
C ALA A 119 2.06 1.59 -12.68
N MET A 120 1.80 2.27 -11.57
CA MET A 120 1.30 3.64 -11.56
C MET A 120 2.22 4.52 -10.73
N HIS A 121 2.59 5.68 -11.28
CA HIS A 121 3.26 6.72 -10.51
C HIS A 121 2.21 7.49 -9.70
N ILE A 122 2.49 7.67 -8.42
CA ILE A 122 1.69 8.47 -7.48
C ILE A 122 2.46 9.76 -7.22
N ALA A 123 1.87 10.89 -7.59
CA ALA A 123 2.42 12.20 -7.28
C ALA A 123 2.10 12.59 -5.83
N LEU A 124 2.69 13.66 -5.35
CA LEU A 124 2.52 14.11 -3.96
C LEU A 124 1.07 14.48 -3.62
N GLU A 125 0.35 14.99 -4.61
CA GLU A 125 -1.06 15.42 -4.50
C GLU A 125 -2.08 14.28 -4.71
N ASP A 126 -1.65 13.10 -5.18
CA ASP A 126 -2.55 11.98 -5.45
C ASP A 126 -2.87 11.24 -4.14
N ASP A 127 -4.14 11.05 -3.85
CA ASP A 127 -4.63 10.29 -2.70
C ASP A 127 -5.34 8.98 -3.09
N SER A 128 -5.41 8.70 -4.39
CA SER A 128 -6.01 7.49 -4.96
C SER A 128 -5.33 7.08 -6.26
N GLY A 129 -5.53 5.82 -6.65
CA GLY A 129 -4.99 5.30 -7.88
C GLY A 129 -5.53 3.92 -8.23
N TYR A 130 -5.07 3.40 -9.36
CA TYR A 130 -5.45 2.07 -9.81
C TYR A 130 -4.33 1.36 -10.56
N LEU A 131 -4.42 0.04 -10.60
CA LEU A 131 -3.63 -0.83 -11.46
C LEU A 131 -4.56 -1.64 -12.35
N THR A 132 -4.13 -1.92 -13.58
CA THR A 132 -4.90 -2.67 -14.57
C THR A 132 -4.22 -3.99 -14.88
N LEU A 133 -4.89 -5.09 -14.62
CA LEU A 133 -4.40 -6.43 -14.94
C LEU A 133 -5.20 -7.01 -16.08
N SER A 134 -4.55 -7.17 -17.22
CA SER A 134 -5.15 -7.79 -18.40
C SER A 134 -4.96 -9.31 -18.40
N PRO A 135 -5.90 -10.07 -19.00
CA PRO A 135 -5.78 -11.51 -19.07
C PRO A 135 -4.57 -11.94 -19.92
N PRO A 136 -3.87 -13.01 -19.53
CA PRO A 136 -2.80 -13.55 -20.36
C PRO A 136 -3.39 -14.12 -21.64
N LYS A 137 -2.78 -13.79 -22.80
CA LYS A 137 -3.21 -14.29 -24.14
C LYS A 137 -4.69 -14.09 -24.44
N GLY A 138 -5.30 -13.00 -23.91
CA GLY A 138 -6.65 -12.56 -24.26
C GLY A 138 -7.81 -13.20 -23.49
N ALA A 139 -7.57 -14.15 -22.59
CA ALA A 139 -8.61 -14.73 -21.75
C ALA A 139 -8.08 -15.20 -20.40
N TRP A 140 -8.90 -14.99 -19.36
CA TRP A 140 -8.65 -15.55 -18.05
C TRP A 140 -9.02 -17.04 -18.00
N LYS A 141 -8.16 -17.85 -17.39
CA LYS A 141 -8.51 -19.22 -17.05
C LYS A 141 -9.21 -19.28 -15.69
N PRO A 142 -10.23 -20.13 -15.50
CA PRO A 142 -10.82 -20.32 -14.18
C PRO A 142 -9.79 -20.76 -13.14
N GLY A 143 -9.87 -20.14 -11.94
CA GLY A 143 -8.96 -20.42 -10.83
C GLY A 143 -8.65 -19.21 -9.98
N ARG A 144 -7.81 -19.39 -8.98
CA ARG A 144 -7.40 -18.33 -8.05
C ARG A 144 -6.10 -17.70 -8.48
N TYR A 145 -6.06 -16.38 -8.40
CA TYR A 145 -4.92 -15.53 -8.72
C TYR A 145 -4.51 -14.72 -7.51
N LYS A 146 -3.21 -14.45 -7.38
CA LYS A 146 -2.66 -13.50 -6.41
C LYS A 146 -1.96 -12.35 -7.12
N VAL A 147 -1.99 -11.18 -6.49
CA VAL A 147 -1.29 -9.99 -6.96
C VAL A 147 -0.44 -9.45 -5.83
N GLU A 148 0.87 -9.49 -6.01
CA GLU A 148 1.81 -8.86 -5.10
C GLU A 148 1.84 -7.35 -5.38
N ILE A 149 1.61 -6.57 -4.33
CA ILE A 149 1.63 -5.10 -4.38
C ILE A 149 2.97 -4.62 -3.82
N HIS A 150 3.69 -3.87 -4.63
CA HIS A 150 4.98 -3.30 -4.27
C HIS A 150 4.90 -1.78 -4.32
N VAL A 151 5.69 -1.10 -3.47
CA VAL A 151 5.80 0.35 -3.43
C VAL A 151 7.26 0.75 -3.38
N GLY A 152 7.66 1.70 -4.22
CA GLY A 152 9.03 2.21 -4.27
C GLY A 152 9.49 2.53 -5.68
N GLU A 153 10.78 2.60 -5.91
CA GLU A 153 11.38 2.89 -7.22
C GLU A 153 11.46 1.64 -8.12
N GLN A 154 11.51 0.46 -7.51
CA GLN A 154 11.65 -0.82 -8.22
C GLN A 154 11.06 -1.98 -7.42
N VAL A 155 10.71 -3.05 -8.11
CA VAL A 155 10.20 -4.27 -7.51
C VAL A 155 11.35 -5.11 -6.95
N ASN A 156 11.33 -5.35 -5.63
CA ASN A 156 12.24 -6.25 -4.92
C ASN A 156 11.55 -6.78 -3.63
N GLU A 157 12.21 -7.60 -2.86
CA GLU A 157 11.66 -8.17 -1.62
C GLU A 157 11.31 -7.09 -0.57
N MET A 158 12.07 -5.99 -0.52
CA MET A 158 11.84 -4.92 0.46
C MET A 158 10.71 -3.96 0.05
N SER A 159 10.32 -3.95 -1.22
CA SER A 159 9.23 -3.13 -1.73
C SER A 159 7.85 -3.78 -1.58
N LEU A 160 7.79 -5.08 -1.23
CA LEU A 160 6.53 -5.80 -1.06
C LEU A 160 5.73 -5.24 0.13
N MET A 161 4.49 -4.83 -0.15
CA MET A 161 3.55 -4.27 0.83
C MET A 161 2.42 -5.23 1.20
N GLY A 162 2.17 -6.26 0.41
CA GLY A 162 1.12 -7.23 0.66
C GLY A 162 0.59 -7.89 -0.60
N THR A 163 -0.41 -8.74 -0.43
CA THR A 163 -0.94 -9.59 -1.51
C THR A 163 -2.46 -9.48 -1.61
N MET A 164 -2.94 -9.11 -2.78
CA MET A 164 -4.36 -9.15 -3.14
C MET A 164 -4.70 -10.49 -3.81
N ARG A 165 -5.95 -10.92 -3.69
CA ARG A 165 -6.42 -12.14 -4.35
C ARG A 165 -7.75 -11.93 -5.05
N PHE A 166 -7.91 -12.61 -6.18
CA PHE A 166 -9.19 -12.71 -6.88
C PHE A 166 -9.36 -14.10 -7.50
N THR A 167 -10.60 -14.43 -7.85
CA THR A 167 -10.94 -15.71 -8.45
C THR A 167 -11.69 -15.49 -9.77
N ILE A 168 -11.25 -16.16 -10.80
CA ILE A 168 -12.01 -16.31 -12.04
C ILE A 168 -12.90 -17.53 -11.88
N VAL A 169 -14.22 -17.30 -11.89
CA VAL A 169 -15.20 -18.39 -11.74
C VAL A 169 -15.47 -19.06 -13.08
N ALA A 170 -15.58 -20.39 -13.09
CA ALA A 170 -16.01 -21.10 -14.29
C ALA A 170 -17.47 -20.75 -14.60
N GLU A 171 -17.79 -20.51 -15.87
CA GLU A 171 -19.19 -20.43 -16.29
C GLU A 171 -19.92 -21.74 -15.95
N LYS A 172 -21.04 -21.61 -15.24
CA LYS A 172 -21.95 -22.72 -15.08
C LYS A 172 -22.64 -22.99 -16.44
N ARG A 173 -22.23 -24.04 -17.11
CA ARG A 173 -22.95 -24.58 -18.26
C ARG A 173 -24.30 -25.19 -17.81
#